data_185d331341434cdbc61dcc007045168e
#
_entry.id   185d331341434cdbc61dcc007045168e
#
_cell.length_a   1.000
_cell.length_b   1.000
_cell.length_c   1.000
_cell.angle_alpha   90.00
_cell.angle_beta   90.00
_cell.angle_gamma   90.00
#
_symmetry.space_group_name_H-M   'P 1'
#
loop_
_entity.id
_entity.type
_entity.pdbx_description
1 polymer ?
#
loop_
_entity_poly.entity_id
_entity_poly.type
_entity_poly.pdbx_seq_one_letter_code
_entity_poly.pdbx_strand_id
1 'polypeptide(L)'
;LGDNAFGTGGSGTSIVLADASQFPSSGTNFIKVGTEEISYTGVTSGTTLTGITRAVRGTTRAAHSDGATVTNTSDFVAWGEAASGDLVLEPGMWSLDNFGDKAISLIHDGEVFEWDSSLSNATDTRCTIISGAPTASRHMVVSTPDRHLVFFGTETTIGTKSTQDDMFIRFSDQENINSYTPTATNTAGTQRLADGSQIMGAIRGRDSIYVYTDTALFLMRFVGSPFTFSFAQAGTNCGLSGQNAVVEVDGAAYWLSENGFFRYAGKLESLPCLVEDFVFDDINMESGNQMISAGLNNLFGEIMWFYPSSTSSVVNKMVCYNYFDSTPNRPVWTVGTLDRTMWKDSAVFGKPHALDYDAGTDTSFDVVGNTEGRTAYYEHETGTDQNKNGTITAVTANITSGDFDITQDRNQGITFRGDGEFLMKIRRFIPDFVSQTGNTQITLNLKNYSNDTAASSSLGPFTISSSTTKVDTRARARAIALKVENTGSGQDWKLGT
;
A
#
# COMPACT_ATOMS: atom_id res chain seq x y z
N LEU A 1 27.59 -2.77 30.28
CA LEU A 1 27.76 -2.39 31.68
C LEU A 1 29.22 -2.52 32.06
N GLY A 2 29.78 -1.50 32.74
CA GLY A 2 31.06 -1.60 33.44
C GLY A 2 30.87 -2.27 34.79
N ASP A 3 31.75 -2.01 35.77
CA ASP A 3 31.87 -2.69 37.07
C ASP A 3 30.62 -2.67 38.01
N ASN A 4 29.41 -2.50 37.47
CA ASN A 4 28.18 -2.46 38.27
C ASN A 4 27.15 -3.49 37.81
N ALA A 5 27.12 -4.63 38.48
CA ALA A 5 25.98 -5.54 38.40
C ALA A 5 24.80 -5.01 39.20
N PHE A 6 23.62 -4.91 38.54
CA PHE A 6 22.39 -4.52 39.20
C PHE A 6 21.58 -5.75 39.61
N GLY A 7 21.39 -5.93 40.90
CA GLY A 7 20.39 -6.86 41.41
C GLY A 7 18.95 -6.37 41.24
N THR A 8 17.97 -7.26 41.31
CA THR A 8 16.55 -6.92 41.22
C THR A 8 16.09 -5.90 42.25
N GLY A 9 16.79 -5.77 43.40
CA GLY A 9 16.53 -4.78 44.46
C GLY A 9 17.46 -3.56 44.46
N GLY A 10 18.35 -3.41 43.47
CA GLY A 10 19.35 -2.33 43.43
C GLY A 10 18.71 -0.97 43.20
N SER A 11 18.99 -0.04 44.13
CA SER A 11 18.62 1.40 44.02
C SER A 11 19.78 2.23 43.50
N GLY A 12 20.56 1.69 42.54
CA GLY A 12 21.69 2.39 41.96
C GLY A 12 21.25 3.75 41.32
N THR A 13 21.94 4.81 41.66
CA THR A 13 21.69 6.15 41.12
C THR A 13 22.45 6.41 39.83
N SER A 14 23.29 5.49 39.40
CA SER A 14 24.10 5.59 38.19
C SER A 14 24.41 4.23 37.55
N ILE A 15 24.66 4.22 36.26
CA ILE A 15 25.09 3.06 35.48
C ILE A 15 26.42 3.42 34.82
N VAL A 16 27.44 2.57 34.97
CA VAL A 16 28.72 2.73 34.28
C VAL A 16 28.73 1.90 33.00
N LEU A 17 29.06 2.53 31.89
CA LEU A 17 29.24 1.93 30.59
C LEU A 17 30.72 1.88 30.22
N ALA A 18 31.09 1.01 29.30
CA ALA A 18 32.46 1.02 28.73
C ALA A 18 32.70 2.33 27.94
N ASP A 19 31.68 2.82 27.25
CA ASP A 19 31.69 4.07 26.52
C ASP A 19 30.25 4.62 26.50
N ALA A 20 30.05 5.87 26.87
CA ALA A 20 28.77 6.57 26.83
C ALA A 20 28.77 7.74 25.83
N SER A 21 29.75 7.82 24.94
CA SER A 21 29.86 8.92 23.95
C SER A 21 28.70 8.99 22.96
N GLN A 22 28.03 7.86 22.73
CA GLN A 22 26.88 7.74 21.82
C GLN A 22 25.53 7.98 22.52
N PHE A 23 25.55 8.29 23.82
CA PHE A 23 24.34 8.50 24.61
C PHE A 23 24.10 9.98 24.84
N PRO A 24 22.88 10.51 24.63
CA PRO A 24 22.55 11.91 24.90
C PRO A 24 22.90 12.32 26.34
N SER A 25 23.53 13.48 26.50
CA SER A 25 24.04 13.95 27.80
C SER A 25 23.07 14.83 28.59
N SER A 26 21.89 15.15 28.02
CA SER A 26 20.89 16.03 28.66
C SER A 26 19.47 15.59 28.30
N GLY A 27 18.50 15.97 29.12
CA GLY A 27 17.09 15.57 28.94
C GLY A 27 16.81 14.18 29.56
N THR A 28 15.55 13.74 29.44
CA THR A 28 15.18 12.38 29.84
C THR A 28 15.40 11.44 28.68
N ASN A 29 16.31 10.50 28.83
CA ASN A 29 16.72 9.56 27.83
C ASN A 29 16.52 8.13 28.30
N PHE A 30 16.54 7.16 27.40
CA PHE A 30 16.22 5.78 27.68
C PHE A 30 17.29 4.82 27.18
N ILE A 31 17.51 3.76 27.92
CA ILE A 31 18.35 2.63 27.53
C ILE A 31 17.62 1.32 27.78
N LYS A 32 17.97 0.29 27.01
CA LYS A 32 17.50 -1.07 27.21
C LYS A 32 18.67 -1.97 27.61
N VAL A 33 18.47 -2.76 28.66
CA VAL A 33 19.40 -3.78 29.11
C VAL A 33 18.65 -5.10 29.28
N GLY A 34 18.90 -6.06 28.40
CA GLY A 34 18.08 -7.27 28.36
C GLY A 34 16.63 -6.95 28.02
N THR A 35 15.70 -7.24 28.91
CA THR A 35 14.27 -6.94 28.77
C THR A 35 13.83 -5.71 29.55
N GLU A 36 14.72 -5.06 30.31
CA GLU A 36 14.39 -3.88 31.12
C GLU A 36 14.74 -2.58 30.37
N GLU A 37 13.82 -1.62 30.39
CA GLU A 37 14.08 -0.24 30.01
C GLU A 37 14.30 0.64 31.22
N ILE A 38 15.28 1.52 31.13
CA ILE A 38 15.77 2.37 32.18
C ILE A 38 15.89 3.79 31.66
N SER A 39 15.34 4.78 32.33
CA SER A 39 15.59 6.18 31.97
C SER A 39 16.77 6.73 32.75
N TYR A 40 17.43 7.73 32.13
CA TYR A 40 18.51 8.51 32.73
C TYR A 40 18.43 9.97 32.31
N THR A 41 19.05 10.89 33.06
CA THR A 41 18.96 12.33 32.80
C THR A 41 20.28 13.01 32.50
N GLY A 42 21.40 12.31 32.58
CA GLY A 42 22.70 12.88 32.27
C GLY A 42 23.81 11.85 32.09
N VAL A 43 24.88 12.28 31.42
CA VAL A 43 26.11 11.51 31.26
C VAL A 43 27.26 12.29 31.93
N THR A 44 28.00 11.60 32.79
CA THR A 44 29.19 12.15 33.47
C THR A 44 30.42 11.35 33.13
N SER A 45 31.56 12.00 33.02
CA SER A 45 32.88 11.36 32.75
C SER A 45 32.95 10.54 31.46
N GLY A 46 32.02 10.72 30.51
CA GLY A 46 31.98 9.98 29.24
C GLY A 46 31.67 8.49 29.36
N THR A 47 31.38 7.98 30.56
CA THR A 47 31.11 6.56 30.83
C THR A 47 29.95 6.31 31.79
N THR A 48 29.47 7.31 32.52
CA THR A 48 28.50 7.13 33.60
C THR A 48 27.17 7.82 33.33
N LEU A 49 26.09 7.05 33.23
CA LEU A 49 24.73 7.54 33.18
C LEU A 49 24.23 7.85 34.58
N THR A 50 23.58 8.99 34.76
CA THR A 50 23.09 9.50 36.07
C THR A 50 21.62 9.83 36.01
N GLY A 51 20.96 9.94 37.21
CA GLY A 51 19.53 10.20 37.31
C GLY A 51 18.67 9.04 36.81
N ILE A 52 19.03 7.83 37.22
CA ILE A 52 18.46 6.58 36.75
C ILE A 52 17.09 6.31 37.38
N THR A 53 16.12 5.96 36.51
CA THR A 53 14.84 5.36 36.92
C THR A 53 14.68 4.03 36.20
N ARG A 54 14.48 2.95 36.97
CA ARG A 54 14.39 1.58 36.45
C ARG A 54 12.95 1.17 36.17
N ALA A 55 12.79 0.18 35.31
CA ALA A 55 11.50 -0.41 34.94
C ALA A 55 10.52 0.62 34.38
N VAL A 56 11.00 1.48 33.48
CA VAL A 56 10.17 2.44 32.73
C VAL A 56 9.50 1.78 31.55
N ARG A 57 8.56 2.46 30.91
CA ARG A 57 7.84 2.00 29.72
C ARG A 57 7.22 0.60 29.86
N GLY A 58 6.63 0.32 31.04
CA GLY A 58 5.92 -0.94 31.28
C GLY A 58 6.79 -2.18 31.50
N THR A 59 8.13 -2.04 31.54
CA THR A 59 9.04 -3.15 31.76
C THR A 59 9.17 -3.49 33.27
N THR A 60 9.71 -4.65 33.57
CA THR A 60 9.97 -5.10 34.95
C THR A 60 11.46 -5.06 35.27
N ARG A 61 11.79 -4.74 36.55
CA ARG A 61 13.18 -4.77 37.02
C ARG A 61 13.78 -6.16 36.87
N ALA A 62 14.94 -6.22 36.23
CA ALA A 62 15.72 -7.45 36.10
C ALA A 62 17.12 -7.29 36.68
N ALA A 63 17.76 -8.39 37.05
CA ALA A 63 19.17 -8.38 37.40
C ALA A 63 20.01 -8.33 36.11
N HIS A 64 21.00 -7.45 36.10
CA HIS A 64 21.92 -7.33 34.96
C HIS A 64 23.33 -7.61 35.43
N SER A 65 24.05 -8.46 34.70
CA SER A 65 25.45 -8.79 34.97
C SER A 65 26.38 -7.74 34.36
N ASP A 66 27.57 -7.68 34.89
CA ASP A 66 28.67 -6.97 34.28
C ASP A 66 28.92 -7.49 32.84
N GLY A 67 29.25 -6.60 31.91
CA GLY A 67 29.38 -6.92 30.48
C GLY A 67 28.06 -7.02 29.71
N ALA A 68 26.90 -6.83 30.36
CA ALA A 68 25.61 -6.84 29.63
C ALA A 68 25.57 -5.75 28.58
N THR A 69 25.01 -6.07 27.40
CA THR A 69 24.80 -5.11 26.31
C THR A 69 23.78 -4.06 26.70
N VAL A 70 24.11 -2.79 26.46
CA VAL A 70 23.23 -1.64 26.67
C VAL A 70 22.94 -1.00 25.34
N THR A 71 21.67 -0.91 25.00
CA THR A 71 21.20 -0.28 23.76
C THR A 71 20.60 1.09 24.08
N ASN A 72 20.95 2.12 23.33
CA ASN A 72 20.29 3.43 23.40
C ASN A 72 18.89 3.30 22.79
N THR A 73 17.87 3.62 23.54
CA THR A 73 16.46 3.62 23.11
C THR A 73 15.80 4.98 23.29
N SER A 74 16.61 6.04 23.45
CA SER A 74 16.12 7.40 23.67
C SER A 74 15.23 7.92 22.54
N ASP A 75 15.53 7.49 21.32
CA ASP A 75 14.79 7.89 20.11
C ASP A 75 13.68 6.89 19.74
N PHE A 76 13.51 5.82 20.53
CA PHE A 76 12.45 4.83 20.33
C PHE A 76 11.29 5.11 21.25
N VAL A 77 10.13 5.32 20.67
CA VAL A 77 8.85 5.22 21.39
C VAL A 77 8.38 3.78 21.26
N ALA A 78 8.02 3.12 22.35
CA ALA A 78 7.48 1.76 22.28
C ALA A 78 6.17 1.77 21.49
N TRP A 79 5.95 0.75 20.67
CA TRP A 79 4.68 0.57 19.97
C TRP A 79 3.52 0.55 20.98
N GLY A 80 2.60 1.54 20.87
CA GLY A 80 1.47 1.69 21.77
C GLY A 80 1.67 2.68 22.93
N GLU A 81 2.84 3.31 23.09
CA GLU A 81 2.99 4.46 23.97
C GLU A 81 2.64 5.75 23.23
N ALA A 82 1.81 6.58 23.86
CA ALA A 82 1.54 7.91 23.34
C ALA A 82 2.87 8.69 23.29
N ALA A 83 3.26 9.14 22.12
CA ALA A 83 4.33 10.12 22.00
C ALA A 83 3.96 11.37 22.82
N SER A 84 4.92 11.93 23.54
CA SER A 84 4.72 13.16 24.30
C SER A 84 4.63 14.36 23.36
N GLY A 85 3.51 14.50 22.66
CA GLY A 85 3.21 15.53 21.68
C GLY A 85 2.13 15.03 20.71
N ASP A 86 1.50 15.91 19.97
CA ASP A 86 0.52 15.61 18.91
C ASP A 86 1.20 14.92 17.70
N LEU A 87 1.94 13.82 17.93
CA LEU A 87 2.46 13.00 16.85
C LEU A 87 1.32 12.11 16.37
N VAL A 88 0.73 12.50 15.28
CA VAL A 88 0.03 11.54 14.40
C VAL A 88 1.10 10.54 13.99
N LEU A 89 0.99 9.29 14.46
CA LEU A 89 1.85 8.18 14.00
C LEU A 89 1.47 7.88 12.55
N GLU A 90 2.07 8.60 11.64
CA GLU A 90 2.01 8.25 10.24
C GLU A 90 2.73 6.92 10.04
N PRO A 91 2.19 5.99 9.23
CA PRO A 91 2.88 4.76 8.92
C PRO A 91 4.24 5.12 8.30
N GLY A 92 5.29 4.42 8.73
CA GLY A 92 6.64 4.62 8.18
C GLY A 92 6.67 4.28 6.70
N MET A 93 6.51 5.28 5.84
CA MET A 93 6.54 5.12 4.40
C MET A 93 7.96 5.25 3.87
N TRP A 94 8.27 4.41 2.89
CA TRP A 94 9.55 4.39 2.21
C TRP A 94 9.39 4.65 0.72
N SER A 95 10.33 5.39 0.15
CA SER A 95 10.55 5.45 -1.29
C SER A 95 11.82 4.68 -1.61
N LEU A 96 11.73 3.73 -2.55
CA LEU A 96 12.84 2.87 -2.95
C LEU A 96 13.06 2.99 -4.45
N ASP A 97 14.31 3.17 -4.86
CA ASP A 97 14.68 3.21 -6.27
C ASP A 97 16.15 2.78 -6.50
N ASN A 98 16.55 2.60 -7.74
CA ASN A 98 17.90 2.20 -8.12
C ASN A 98 18.63 3.32 -8.86
N PHE A 99 19.84 3.61 -8.43
CA PHE A 99 20.76 4.50 -9.13
C PHE A 99 21.99 3.70 -9.61
N GLY A 100 21.85 3.05 -10.77
CA GLY A 100 22.82 2.07 -11.22
C GLY A 100 22.87 0.85 -10.29
N ASP A 101 24.04 0.51 -9.78
CA ASP A 101 24.25 -0.62 -8.87
C ASP A 101 23.89 -0.29 -7.41
N LYS A 102 23.51 0.96 -7.14
CA LYS A 102 23.12 1.41 -5.81
C LYS A 102 21.61 1.36 -5.62
N ALA A 103 21.16 0.74 -4.54
CA ALA A 103 19.82 0.88 -4.05
C ALA A 103 19.72 2.15 -3.21
N ILE A 104 18.77 3.01 -3.51
CA ILE A 104 18.50 4.25 -2.78
C ILE A 104 17.19 4.08 -2.01
N SER A 105 17.21 4.48 -0.76
CA SER A 105 16.04 4.44 0.11
C SER A 105 15.87 5.75 0.87
N LEU A 106 14.64 6.26 0.87
CA LEU A 106 14.23 7.45 1.60
C LEU A 106 13.13 7.06 2.57
N ILE A 107 13.27 7.43 3.84
CA ILE A 107 12.16 7.41 4.79
C ILE A 107 11.38 8.73 4.68
N HIS A 108 10.06 8.67 4.67
CA HIS A 108 9.21 9.84 4.59
C HIS A 108 9.54 10.85 5.68
N ASP A 109 9.71 12.12 5.31
CA ASP A 109 10.17 13.23 6.15
C ASP A 109 11.51 12.99 6.88
N GLY A 110 12.31 12.09 6.34
CA GLY A 110 13.60 11.69 6.88
C GLY A 110 14.74 11.74 5.89
N GLU A 111 15.82 11.08 6.26
CA GLU A 111 17.08 11.03 5.51
C GLU A 111 17.04 9.99 4.39
N VAL A 112 17.94 10.16 3.42
CA VAL A 112 18.12 9.27 2.30
C VAL A 112 19.39 8.44 2.47
N PHE A 113 19.28 7.16 2.14
CA PHE A 113 20.36 6.18 2.31
C PHE A 113 20.70 5.53 0.97
N GLU A 114 21.96 5.15 0.81
CA GLU A 114 22.44 4.31 -0.29
C GLU A 114 22.96 2.97 0.22
N TRP A 115 22.75 1.93 -0.55
CA TRP A 115 23.38 0.63 -0.39
C TRP A 115 23.99 0.21 -1.73
N ASP A 116 25.29 -0.09 -1.73
CA ASP A 116 26.04 -0.40 -2.93
C ASP A 116 26.17 -1.93 -3.09
N SER A 117 25.50 -2.48 -4.09
CA SER A 117 25.51 -3.92 -4.38
C SER A 117 26.84 -4.40 -5.00
N SER A 118 27.68 -3.49 -5.49
CA SER A 118 28.97 -3.81 -6.12
C SER A 118 30.10 -4.11 -5.12
N LEU A 119 29.88 -3.81 -3.82
CA LEU A 119 30.85 -4.08 -2.77
C LEU A 119 31.05 -5.58 -2.58
N SER A 120 32.28 -6.01 -2.39
CA SER A 120 32.64 -7.43 -2.18
C SER A 120 32.02 -8.04 -0.91
N ASN A 121 31.61 -7.20 0.04
CA ASN A 121 30.91 -7.55 1.28
C ASN A 121 29.53 -6.91 1.39
N ALA A 122 28.84 -6.72 0.26
CA ALA A 122 27.55 -6.03 0.21
C ALA A 122 26.51 -6.61 1.18
N THR A 123 26.48 -7.93 1.36
CA THR A 123 25.55 -8.61 2.29
C THR A 123 25.79 -8.27 3.75
N ASP A 124 27.00 -7.86 4.11
CA ASP A 124 27.39 -7.54 5.49
C ASP A 124 27.50 -6.02 5.72
N THR A 125 27.26 -5.23 4.66
CA THR A 125 27.37 -3.77 4.72
C THR A 125 25.97 -3.14 4.83
N ARG A 126 25.79 -2.27 5.82
CA ARG A 126 24.55 -1.51 5.99
C ARG A 126 24.48 -0.33 5.04
N CYS A 127 23.26 0.15 4.79
CA CYS A 127 23.05 1.43 4.09
C CYS A 127 23.77 2.57 4.80
N THR A 128 24.25 3.53 4.01
CA THR A 128 24.89 4.75 4.50
C THR A 128 24.11 5.97 4.02
N ILE A 129 24.11 7.05 4.83
CA ILE A 129 23.47 8.31 4.46
C ILE A 129 24.20 8.90 3.25
N ILE A 130 23.45 9.39 2.27
CA ILE A 130 24.02 10.08 1.11
C ILE A 130 24.50 11.47 1.53
N SER A 131 25.80 11.69 1.39
CA SER A 131 26.41 12.97 1.75
C SER A 131 25.91 14.11 0.85
N GLY A 132 25.54 15.24 1.47
CA GLY A 132 25.08 16.44 0.76
C GLY A 132 23.63 16.38 0.27
N ALA A 133 22.94 15.28 0.50
CA ALA A 133 21.52 15.17 0.21
C ALA A 133 20.66 15.92 1.25
N PRO A 134 19.39 16.26 0.93
CA PRO A 134 18.45 16.76 1.91
C PRO A 134 18.25 15.79 3.07
N THR A 135 18.03 16.33 4.28
CA THR A 135 17.82 15.54 5.51
C THR A 135 16.35 15.33 5.83
N ALA A 136 15.45 15.96 5.06
CA ALA A 136 14.01 15.73 5.10
C ALA A 136 13.41 15.86 3.70
N SER A 137 12.69 14.82 3.27
CA SER A 137 11.97 14.78 2.01
C SER A 137 10.81 13.79 2.10
N ARG A 138 9.72 14.06 1.41
CA ARG A 138 8.53 13.18 1.42
C ARG A 138 8.68 12.00 0.48
N HIS A 139 9.17 12.25 -0.72
CA HIS A 139 9.27 11.22 -1.76
C HIS A 139 10.50 11.41 -2.61
N MET A 140 10.97 10.34 -3.24
CA MET A 140 12.08 10.39 -4.19
C MET A 140 11.83 9.51 -5.40
N VAL A 141 12.43 9.88 -6.54
CA VAL A 141 12.47 9.08 -7.77
C VAL A 141 13.80 9.31 -8.46
N VAL A 142 14.36 8.27 -9.07
CA VAL A 142 15.50 8.39 -9.99
C VAL A 142 14.99 8.66 -11.40
N SER A 143 15.39 9.75 -12.01
CA SER A 143 15.12 10.03 -13.42
C SER A 143 16.00 9.16 -14.30
N THR A 144 15.42 8.23 -15.06
CA THR A 144 16.17 7.16 -15.71
C THR A 144 16.92 7.54 -16.98
N PRO A 145 16.46 8.44 -17.87
CA PRO A 145 17.21 8.76 -19.09
C PRO A 145 18.49 9.56 -18.79
N ASP A 146 18.42 10.39 -17.77
CA ASP A 146 19.39 11.43 -17.45
C ASP A 146 20.10 11.21 -16.11
N ARG A 147 19.64 10.22 -15.32
CA ARG A 147 20.21 9.79 -14.03
C ARG A 147 20.43 10.95 -13.06
N HIS A 148 19.34 11.61 -12.71
CA HIS A 148 19.24 12.52 -11.59
C HIS A 148 18.45 11.87 -10.45
N LEU A 149 18.88 12.07 -9.22
CA LEU A 149 18.08 11.72 -8.05
C LEU A 149 17.21 12.93 -7.68
N VAL A 150 15.91 12.74 -7.67
CA VAL A 150 14.91 13.81 -7.48
C VAL A 150 14.18 13.63 -6.17
N PHE A 151 14.11 14.69 -5.37
CA PHE A 151 13.39 14.76 -4.10
C PHE A 151 12.18 15.67 -4.22
N PHE A 152 11.09 15.25 -3.62
CA PHE A 152 9.79 15.93 -3.61
C PHE A 152 9.38 16.26 -2.18
N GLY A 153 8.80 17.45 -1.95
CA GLY A 153 8.43 17.91 -0.63
C GLY A 153 9.65 18.01 0.29
N THR A 154 10.69 18.71 -0.14
CA THR A 154 12.00 18.71 0.49
C THR A 154 12.43 20.07 1.03
N GLU A 155 13.56 20.10 1.70
CA GLU A 155 14.17 21.30 2.27
C GLU A 155 14.52 22.34 1.21
N THR A 156 14.22 23.59 1.44
CA THR A 156 14.72 24.71 0.63
C THR A 156 16.19 25.02 0.96
N THR A 157 16.62 24.74 2.19
CA THR A 157 18.03 24.83 2.61
C THR A 157 18.49 23.44 3.10
N ILE A 158 19.39 22.80 2.36
CA ILE A 158 19.90 21.47 2.66
C ILE A 158 20.46 21.39 4.07
N GLY A 159 20.09 20.35 4.82
CA GLY A 159 20.54 20.13 6.19
C GLY A 159 19.74 20.91 7.24
N THR A 160 18.64 21.55 6.86
CA THR A 160 17.81 22.35 7.77
C THR A 160 16.35 21.93 7.65
N LYS A 161 15.96 20.87 8.38
CA LYS A 161 14.61 20.26 8.35
C LYS A 161 13.47 21.29 8.50
N SER A 162 13.66 22.33 9.29
CA SER A 162 12.65 23.39 9.49
C SER A 162 12.37 24.22 8.23
N THR A 163 13.13 24.06 7.16
CA THR A 163 12.92 24.70 5.87
C THR A 163 12.25 23.80 4.83
N GLN A 164 11.75 22.66 5.25
CA GLN A 164 11.00 21.77 4.38
C GLN A 164 9.74 22.47 3.85
N ASP A 165 9.55 22.43 2.53
CA ASP A 165 8.38 22.95 1.82
C ASP A 165 7.79 21.80 1.02
N ASP A 166 6.56 21.46 1.33
CA ASP A 166 5.84 20.31 0.78
C ASP A 166 5.63 20.38 -0.74
N MET A 167 5.80 21.57 -1.33
CA MET A 167 5.69 21.80 -2.77
C MET A 167 7.05 21.97 -3.47
N PHE A 168 8.15 21.82 -2.73
CA PHE A 168 9.48 22.07 -3.24
C PHE A 168 10.12 20.79 -3.79
N ILE A 169 10.72 20.90 -4.97
CA ILE A 169 11.43 19.83 -5.66
C ILE A 169 12.91 20.19 -5.73
N ARG A 170 13.76 19.21 -5.49
CA ARG A 170 15.20 19.34 -5.65
C ARG A 170 15.74 18.12 -6.39
N PHE A 171 16.63 18.32 -7.35
CA PHE A 171 17.28 17.26 -8.09
C PHE A 171 18.79 17.39 -8.06
N SER A 172 19.46 16.22 -8.07
CA SER A 172 20.91 16.13 -8.05
C SER A 172 21.55 16.65 -9.34
N ASP A 173 22.84 16.78 -9.34
CA ASP A 173 23.61 16.84 -10.57
C ASP A 173 23.53 15.50 -11.34
N GLN A 174 23.67 15.54 -12.64
CA GLN A 174 23.64 14.36 -13.49
C GLN A 174 24.71 13.35 -13.10
N GLU A 175 24.35 12.08 -12.99
CA GLU A 175 25.25 10.98 -12.58
C GLU A 175 25.91 11.16 -11.22
N ASN A 176 25.45 12.10 -10.38
CA ASN A 176 26.10 12.43 -9.10
C ASN A 176 25.07 12.62 -7.99
N ILE A 177 24.94 11.62 -7.12
CA ILE A 177 24.00 11.63 -5.99
C ILE A 177 24.48 12.44 -4.77
N ASN A 178 25.66 13.06 -4.82
CA ASN A 178 26.23 13.83 -3.72
C ASN A 178 26.22 15.36 -3.96
N SER A 179 25.63 15.83 -5.08
CA SER A 179 25.63 17.24 -5.45
C SER A 179 24.22 17.72 -5.76
N TYR A 180 23.69 18.62 -4.91
CA TYR A 180 22.31 19.14 -5.02
C TYR A 180 22.22 20.65 -4.99
N THR A 181 23.35 21.34 -4.87
CA THR A 181 23.39 22.80 -4.90
C THR A 181 23.59 23.29 -6.33
N PRO A 182 22.65 24.08 -6.89
CA PRO A 182 22.78 24.60 -8.26
C PRO A 182 24.01 25.50 -8.40
N THR A 183 24.79 25.29 -9.46
CA THR A 183 25.94 26.10 -9.84
C THR A 183 25.89 26.40 -11.35
N ALA A 184 26.73 27.28 -11.84
CA ALA A 184 26.81 27.60 -13.27
C ALA A 184 27.32 26.44 -14.13
N THR A 185 27.91 25.40 -13.52
CA THR A 185 28.61 24.31 -14.23
C THR A 185 27.98 22.93 -14.01
N ASN A 186 27.00 22.78 -13.13
CA ASN A 186 26.30 21.53 -12.88
C ASN A 186 24.84 21.59 -13.34
N THR A 187 24.18 20.46 -13.34
CA THR A 187 22.78 20.31 -13.74
C THR A 187 21.82 20.20 -12.52
N ALA A 188 22.37 20.30 -11.30
CA ALA A 188 21.54 20.33 -10.10
C ALA A 188 20.59 21.54 -10.11
N GLY A 189 19.41 21.36 -9.57
CA GLY A 189 18.43 22.44 -9.58
C GLY A 189 17.29 22.24 -8.60
N THR A 190 16.39 23.23 -8.58
CA THR A 190 15.23 23.26 -7.73
C THR A 190 14.03 23.84 -8.45
N GLN A 191 12.83 23.44 -8.04
CA GLN A 191 11.57 23.99 -8.51
C GLN A 191 10.54 23.92 -7.40
N ARG A 192 9.68 24.92 -7.31
CA ARG A 192 8.47 24.90 -6.48
C ARG A 192 7.24 24.80 -7.37
N LEU A 193 6.35 23.84 -7.11
CA LEU A 193 5.09 23.73 -7.83
C LEU A 193 4.10 24.81 -7.32
N ALA A 194 3.18 25.20 -8.20
CA ALA A 194 2.28 26.34 -7.96
C ALA A 194 0.84 25.94 -7.57
N ASP A 195 0.43 24.68 -7.85
CA ASP A 195 -0.94 24.22 -7.61
C ASP A 195 -0.94 22.99 -6.68
N GLY A 196 -1.61 23.11 -5.56
CA GLY A 196 -1.67 22.17 -4.47
C GLY A 196 -1.10 22.72 -3.16
N SER A 197 -1.24 21.97 -2.09
CA SER A 197 -0.66 22.27 -0.78
C SER A 197 0.54 21.38 -0.46
N GLN A 198 0.58 20.17 -1.01
CA GLN A 198 1.66 19.21 -0.81
C GLN A 198 1.82 18.29 -2.02
N ILE A 199 3.04 17.84 -2.26
CA ILE A 199 3.33 16.77 -3.21
C ILE A 199 3.04 15.43 -2.52
N MET A 200 2.09 14.68 -3.04
CA MET A 200 1.67 13.38 -2.50
C MET A 200 2.60 12.25 -2.93
N GLY A 201 3.10 12.30 -4.16
CA GLY A 201 3.97 11.27 -4.70
C GLY A 201 4.40 11.55 -6.14
N ALA A 202 5.28 10.72 -6.65
CA ALA A 202 5.71 10.79 -8.04
C ALA A 202 6.01 9.39 -8.58
N ILE A 203 5.76 9.17 -9.86
CA ILE A 203 6.07 7.92 -10.54
C ILE A 203 6.73 8.19 -11.88
N ARG A 204 7.61 7.30 -12.30
CA ARG A 204 8.19 7.35 -13.65
C ARG A 204 7.13 6.96 -14.68
N GLY A 205 6.91 7.82 -15.64
CA GLY A 205 6.19 7.50 -16.85
C GLY A 205 7.15 7.26 -18.01
N ARG A 206 6.60 7.15 -19.22
CA ARG A 206 7.37 6.83 -20.43
C ARG A 206 8.40 7.91 -20.80
N ASP A 207 8.00 9.18 -20.79
CA ASP A 207 8.81 10.31 -21.28
C ASP A 207 8.96 11.41 -20.22
N SER A 208 8.43 11.22 -19.03
CA SER A 208 8.42 12.19 -17.94
C SER A 208 8.18 11.53 -16.62
N ILE A 209 8.52 12.22 -15.54
CA ILE A 209 8.08 11.88 -14.20
C ILE A 209 6.74 12.55 -13.99
N TYR A 210 5.75 11.77 -13.57
CA TYR A 210 4.43 12.25 -13.17
C TYR A 210 4.49 12.61 -11.69
N VAL A 211 4.30 13.89 -11.40
CA VAL A 211 4.35 14.44 -10.04
C VAL A 211 2.94 14.83 -9.63
N TYR A 212 2.46 14.22 -8.58
CA TYR A 212 1.12 14.42 -8.08
C TYR A 212 1.14 15.29 -6.82
N THR A 213 0.30 16.31 -6.83
CA THR A 213 -0.06 17.02 -5.62
C THR A 213 -1.38 16.49 -5.06
N ASP A 214 -1.85 17.04 -3.95
CA ASP A 214 -3.18 16.80 -3.41
C ASP A 214 -4.31 17.22 -4.36
N THR A 215 -4.04 18.10 -5.35
CA THR A 215 -5.06 18.63 -6.26
C THR A 215 -4.77 18.42 -7.74
N ALA A 216 -3.51 18.27 -8.15
CA ALA A 216 -3.12 18.35 -9.54
C ALA A 216 -2.07 17.31 -9.96
N LEU A 217 -1.97 17.09 -11.28
CA LEU A 217 -0.91 16.33 -11.91
C LEU A 217 0.03 17.27 -12.67
N PHE A 218 1.33 17.14 -12.41
CA PHE A 218 2.40 17.80 -13.14
C PHE A 218 3.27 16.79 -13.90
N LEU A 219 3.78 17.22 -15.03
CA LEU A 219 4.76 16.49 -15.84
C LEU A 219 6.12 17.13 -15.66
N MET A 220 7.07 16.41 -15.08
CA MET A 220 8.47 16.78 -15.01
C MET A 220 9.23 16.07 -16.13
N ARG A 221 9.75 16.82 -17.08
CA ARG A 221 10.44 16.29 -18.28
C ARG A 221 11.85 16.80 -18.35
N PHE A 222 12.79 15.91 -18.62
CA PHE A 222 14.16 16.30 -18.92
C PHE A 222 14.25 17.02 -20.27
N VAL A 223 14.81 18.21 -20.26
CA VAL A 223 14.97 19.08 -21.46
C VAL A 223 16.44 19.44 -21.71
N GLY A 224 17.34 19.10 -20.80
CA GLY A 224 18.75 19.42 -20.89
C GLY A 224 19.08 20.90 -20.60
N SER A 225 20.37 21.24 -20.80
CA SER A 225 20.85 22.61 -20.54
C SER A 225 20.10 23.65 -21.37
N PRO A 226 19.76 24.85 -20.81
CA PRO A 226 20.20 25.33 -19.50
C PRO A 226 19.23 25.02 -18.34
N PHE A 227 18.06 24.46 -18.59
CA PHE A 227 16.99 24.34 -17.60
C PHE A 227 16.94 22.98 -16.89
N THR A 228 17.65 21.97 -17.35
CA THR A 228 17.65 20.58 -16.91
C THR A 228 16.25 19.93 -17.01
N PHE A 229 15.27 20.41 -16.26
CA PHE A 229 13.88 19.92 -16.30
C PHE A 229 12.88 21.02 -16.63
N SER A 230 11.83 20.66 -17.36
CA SER A 230 10.62 21.46 -17.53
C SER A 230 9.49 20.88 -16.70
N PHE A 231 8.62 21.76 -16.23
CA PHE A 231 7.44 21.40 -15.43
C PHE A 231 6.20 21.94 -16.12
N ALA A 232 5.24 21.06 -16.39
CA ALA A 232 3.97 21.42 -17.02
C ALA A 232 2.82 20.79 -16.27
N GLN A 233 1.81 21.57 -15.93
CA GLN A 233 0.57 21.06 -15.33
C GLN A 233 -0.25 20.33 -16.39
N ALA A 234 -0.60 19.08 -16.15
CA ALA A 234 -1.39 18.23 -17.03
C ALA A 234 -2.87 18.20 -16.69
N GLY A 235 -3.22 18.50 -15.43
CA GLY A 235 -4.60 18.53 -14.99
C GLY A 235 -4.78 19.02 -13.56
N THR A 236 -6.01 19.36 -13.21
CA THR A 236 -6.47 19.81 -11.89
C THR A 236 -7.63 18.94 -11.42
N ASN A 237 -7.95 18.99 -10.12
CA ASN A 237 -8.98 18.17 -9.47
C ASN A 237 -8.77 16.66 -9.69
N CYS A 238 -7.52 16.25 -9.78
CA CYS A 238 -7.10 14.87 -10.03
C CYS A 238 -5.90 14.49 -9.14
N GLY A 239 -5.81 15.08 -7.95
CA GLY A 239 -4.76 14.81 -6.99
C GLY A 239 -4.65 13.35 -6.63
N LEU A 240 -3.55 12.96 -6.02
CA LEU A 240 -3.30 11.59 -5.58
C LEU A 240 -3.76 11.42 -4.12
N SER A 241 -4.49 10.36 -3.82
CA SER A 241 -5.00 10.11 -2.46
C SER A 241 -3.91 9.68 -1.48
N GLY A 242 -2.88 8.99 -1.93
CA GLY A 242 -1.75 8.53 -1.10
C GLY A 242 -0.52 8.25 -1.95
N GLN A 243 0.66 8.28 -1.34
CA GLN A 243 1.95 8.18 -2.03
C GLN A 243 2.02 7.00 -3.01
N ASN A 244 1.47 5.86 -2.63
CA ASN A 244 1.55 4.61 -3.39
C ASN A 244 0.24 4.28 -4.14
N ALA A 245 -0.72 5.21 -4.21
CA ALA A 245 -2.02 4.98 -4.84
C ALA A 245 -2.00 5.07 -6.37
N VAL A 246 -0.83 5.05 -6.99
CA VAL A 246 -0.63 5.17 -8.44
C VAL A 246 0.22 4.03 -8.98
N VAL A 247 -0.10 3.59 -10.20
CA VAL A 247 0.67 2.60 -10.96
C VAL A 247 0.76 3.02 -12.40
N GLU A 248 1.89 2.69 -13.05
CA GLU A 248 2.11 2.91 -14.47
C GLU A 248 2.13 1.57 -15.20
N VAL A 249 1.44 1.49 -16.32
CA VAL A 249 1.43 0.34 -17.22
C VAL A 249 1.30 0.79 -18.67
N ASP A 250 2.16 0.29 -19.54
CA ASP A 250 2.17 0.55 -20.99
C ASP A 250 2.17 2.05 -21.38
N GLY A 251 2.84 2.88 -20.58
CA GLY A 251 2.92 4.33 -20.81
C GLY A 251 1.72 5.12 -20.30
N ALA A 252 0.77 4.47 -19.62
CA ALA A 252 -0.36 5.11 -18.98
C ALA A 252 -0.26 5.00 -17.46
N ALA A 253 -0.50 6.09 -16.75
CA ALA A 253 -0.63 6.08 -15.29
C ALA A 253 -2.11 5.98 -14.89
N TYR A 254 -2.36 5.19 -13.85
CA TYR A 254 -3.68 5.00 -13.25
C TYR A 254 -3.58 5.26 -11.75
N TRP A 255 -4.50 6.02 -11.18
CA TRP A 255 -4.45 6.35 -9.77
C TRP A 255 -5.82 6.55 -9.14
N LEU A 256 -5.85 6.41 -7.83
CA LEU A 256 -6.97 6.76 -6.98
C LEU A 256 -6.76 8.18 -6.45
N SER A 257 -7.78 9.02 -6.63
CA SER A 257 -7.91 10.35 -6.08
C SER A 257 -9.05 10.39 -5.06
N GLU A 258 -9.16 11.45 -4.29
CA GLU A 258 -10.34 11.71 -3.45
C GLU A 258 -11.62 11.89 -4.28
N ASN A 259 -11.48 12.28 -5.53
CA ASN A 259 -12.58 12.59 -6.45
C ASN A 259 -12.86 11.48 -7.48
N GLY A 260 -12.35 10.28 -7.29
CA GLY A 260 -12.55 9.16 -8.20
C GLY A 260 -11.27 8.53 -8.72
N PHE A 261 -11.40 7.72 -9.75
CA PHE A 261 -10.29 7.06 -10.42
C PHE A 261 -9.91 7.80 -11.70
N PHE A 262 -8.62 7.95 -11.94
CA PHE A 262 -8.11 8.69 -13.09
C PHE A 262 -7.08 7.88 -13.87
N ARG A 263 -6.92 8.27 -15.14
CA ARG A 263 -5.92 7.75 -16.06
C ARG A 263 -5.26 8.91 -16.80
N TYR A 264 -3.95 8.79 -16.98
CA TYR A 264 -3.19 9.68 -17.87
C TYR A 264 -2.39 8.86 -18.90
N ALA A 265 -2.69 9.09 -20.18
CA ALA A 265 -1.97 8.50 -21.31
C ALA A 265 -1.75 9.56 -22.40
N GLY A 266 -1.06 10.66 -22.01
CA GLY A 266 -0.94 11.86 -22.84
C GLY A 266 -2.12 12.83 -22.70
N LYS A 267 -3.24 12.37 -22.15
CA LYS A 267 -4.43 13.16 -21.80
C LYS A 267 -4.97 12.67 -20.47
N LEU A 268 -5.42 13.59 -19.63
CA LEU A 268 -6.13 13.28 -18.39
C LEU A 268 -7.55 12.81 -18.71
N GLU A 269 -7.94 11.68 -18.13
CA GLU A 269 -9.28 11.11 -18.26
C GLU A 269 -9.73 10.56 -16.90
N SER A 270 -11.00 10.80 -16.55
CA SER A 270 -11.64 10.10 -15.44
C SER A 270 -11.98 8.67 -15.89
N LEU A 271 -11.70 7.67 -15.06
CA LEU A 271 -12.11 6.29 -15.31
C LEU A 271 -13.54 6.09 -14.81
N PRO A 272 -14.48 5.73 -15.69
CA PRO A 272 -15.84 5.38 -15.25
C PRO A 272 -15.77 4.18 -14.31
N CYS A 273 -16.23 4.35 -13.08
CA CYS A 273 -16.26 3.30 -12.06
C CYS A 273 -17.69 2.92 -11.72
N LEU A 274 -18.05 1.65 -11.92
CA LEU A 274 -19.40 1.14 -11.61
C LEU A 274 -19.59 0.81 -10.13
N VAL A 275 -18.49 0.78 -9.37
CA VAL A 275 -18.47 0.49 -7.93
C VAL A 275 -17.99 1.70 -7.12
N GLU A 276 -18.06 2.89 -7.71
CA GLU A 276 -17.53 4.13 -7.12
C GLU A 276 -18.16 4.41 -5.76
N ASP A 277 -19.50 4.47 -5.69
CA ASP A 277 -20.23 4.69 -4.44
C ASP A 277 -19.88 3.64 -3.38
N PHE A 278 -19.77 2.36 -3.78
CA PHE A 278 -19.40 1.28 -2.87
C PHE A 278 -18.01 1.45 -2.25
N VAL A 279 -17.05 1.94 -3.03
CA VAL A 279 -15.67 2.14 -2.59
C VAL A 279 -15.57 3.41 -1.74
N PHE A 280 -16.10 4.55 -2.21
CA PHE A 280 -15.94 5.84 -1.54
C PHE A 280 -16.80 6.00 -0.28
N ASP A 281 -17.93 5.29 -0.17
CA ASP A 281 -18.72 5.22 1.07
C ASP A 281 -18.00 4.39 2.18
N ASP A 282 -17.05 3.52 1.78
CA ASP A 282 -16.40 2.59 2.71
C ASP A 282 -14.91 2.91 2.96
N ILE A 283 -14.24 3.66 2.10
CA ILE A 283 -12.81 3.93 2.23
C ILE A 283 -12.52 4.91 3.37
N ASN A 284 -11.49 4.61 4.18
CA ASN A 284 -11.00 5.52 5.21
C ASN A 284 -10.01 6.51 4.61
N MET A 285 -10.50 7.66 4.12
CA MET A 285 -9.66 8.71 3.54
C MET A 285 -9.01 9.63 4.58
N GLU A 286 -9.60 9.78 5.76
CA GLU A 286 -9.12 10.75 6.76
C GLU A 286 -7.81 10.31 7.44
N SER A 287 -7.72 9.03 7.80
CA SER A 287 -6.56 8.50 8.52
C SER A 287 -5.84 7.37 7.79
N GLY A 288 -6.44 6.86 6.72
CA GLY A 288 -5.95 5.69 5.98
C GLY A 288 -5.43 6.00 4.58
N ASN A 289 -5.52 7.23 4.10
CA ASN A 289 -5.13 7.60 2.74
C ASN A 289 -3.68 7.23 2.40
N GLN A 290 -2.78 7.37 3.34
CA GLN A 290 -1.36 7.02 3.14
C GLN A 290 -1.10 5.51 3.08
N MET A 291 -2.03 4.69 3.58
CA MET A 291 -1.95 3.22 3.49
C MET A 291 -2.47 2.70 2.14
N ILE A 292 -3.10 3.56 1.33
CA ILE A 292 -3.61 3.16 0.03
C ILE A 292 -2.44 2.85 -0.89
N SER A 293 -2.44 1.66 -1.46
CA SER A 293 -1.42 1.24 -2.42
C SER A 293 -2.03 0.67 -3.69
N ALA A 294 -1.41 0.95 -4.82
CA ALA A 294 -1.78 0.38 -6.10
C ALA A 294 -0.86 -0.77 -6.48
N GLY A 295 -1.43 -1.81 -7.06
CA GLY A 295 -0.71 -2.97 -7.57
C GLY A 295 -1.11 -3.30 -9.01
N LEU A 296 -0.16 -3.76 -9.80
CA LEU A 296 -0.37 -4.23 -11.16
C LEU A 296 -0.25 -5.75 -11.20
N ASN A 297 -1.24 -6.43 -11.75
CA ASN A 297 -1.18 -7.83 -12.14
C ASN A 297 -1.27 -7.92 -13.68
N ASN A 298 -0.13 -7.87 -14.32
CA ASN A 298 -0.03 -7.84 -15.77
C ASN A 298 -0.49 -9.15 -16.44
N LEU A 299 -0.46 -10.27 -15.71
CA LEU A 299 -0.91 -11.57 -16.22
C LEU A 299 -2.40 -11.55 -16.62
N PHE A 300 -3.21 -10.80 -15.90
CA PHE A 300 -4.66 -10.72 -16.10
C PHE A 300 -5.14 -9.33 -16.53
N GLY A 301 -4.23 -8.37 -16.72
CA GLY A 301 -4.57 -7.01 -17.08
C GLY A 301 -5.31 -6.24 -15.98
N GLU A 302 -4.90 -6.45 -14.74
CA GLU A 302 -5.59 -5.93 -13.56
C GLU A 302 -4.76 -4.86 -12.85
N ILE A 303 -5.43 -3.77 -12.47
CA ILE A 303 -4.91 -2.75 -11.58
C ILE A 303 -5.74 -2.81 -10.30
N MET A 304 -5.08 -3.04 -9.18
CA MET A 304 -5.70 -3.17 -7.87
C MET A 304 -5.32 -1.99 -6.99
N TRP A 305 -6.28 -1.44 -6.26
CA TRP A 305 -6.04 -0.51 -5.17
C TRP A 305 -6.46 -1.19 -3.87
N PHE A 306 -5.50 -1.30 -2.96
CA PHE A 306 -5.68 -1.84 -1.62
C PHE A 306 -5.91 -0.68 -0.66
N TYR A 307 -6.94 -0.79 0.20
CA TYR A 307 -7.33 0.32 1.06
C TYR A 307 -7.91 -0.14 2.39
N PRO A 308 -7.80 0.67 3.45
CA PRO A 308 -8.52 0.42 4.70
C PRO A 308 -9.98 0.84 4.56
N SER A 309 -10.91 -0.02 5.02
CA SER A 309 -12.32 0.35 5.11
C SER A 309 -12.55 1.40 6.20
N SER A 310 -13.71 2.07 6.19
CA SER A 310 -14.10 3.10 7.16
C SER A 310 -14.04 2.64 8.62
N THR A 311 -14.10 1.35 8.87
CA THR A 311 -14.06 0.74 10.21
C THR A 311 -12.71 0.10 10.54
N SER A 312 -11.71 0.21 9.66
CA SER A 312 -10.41 -0.42 9.83
C SER A 312 -9.28 0.61 9.87
N SER A 313 -8.30 0.34 10.75
CA SER A 313 -7.02 1.07 10.80
C SER A 313 -5.91 0.41 9.98
N VAL A 314 -6.20 -0.70 9.30
CA VAL A 314 -5.26 -1.44 8.43
C VAL A 314 -5.93 -1.75 7.11
N VAL A 315 -5.13 -1.98 6.08
CA VAL A 315 -5.62 -2.38 4.75
C VAL A 315 -6.36 -3.71 4.86
N ASN A 316 -7.60 -3.76 4.41
CA ASN A 316 -8.46 -4.94 4.49
C ASN A 316 -9.37 -5.14 3.28
N LYS A 317 -9.31 -4.25 2.31
CA LYS A 317 -10.12 -4.31 1.09
C LYS A 317 -9.33 -3.96 -0.15
N MET A 318 -9.85 -4.39 -1.29
CA MET A 318 -9.33 -4.02 -2.59
C MET A 318 -10.47 -3.67 -3.56
N VAL A 319 -10.14 -2.82 -4.51
CA VAL A 319 -10.90 -2.61 -5.74
C VAL A 319 -9.96 -2.84 -6.92
N CYS A 320 -10.44 -3.53 -7.94
CA CYS A 320 -9.67 -3.92 -9.10
C CYS A 320 -10.33 -3.43 -10.39
N TYR A 321 -9.56 -2.83 -11.26
CA TYR A 321 -9.93 -2.45 -12.61
C TYR A 321 -9.21 -3.34 -13.63
N ASN A 322 -9.98 -4.05 -14.45
CA ASN A 322 -9.41 -4.85 -15.54
C ASN A 322 -9.27 -3.98 -16.79
N TYR A 323 -8.03 -3.60 -17.14
CA TYR A 323 -7.77 -2.73 -18.29
C TYR A 323 -7.70 -3.48 -19.63
N PHE A 324 -7.61 -4.82 -19.63
CA PHE A 324 -7.69 -5.61 -20.87
C PHE A 324 -9.13 -5.73 -21.38
N ASP A 325 -10.06 -6.00 -20.48
CA ASP A 325 -11.45 -6.27 -20.82
C ASP A 325 -12.33 -5.02 -20.78
N SER A 326 -11.82 -3.92 -20.27
CA SER A 326 -12.55 -2.65 -20.17
C SER A 326 -12.57 -1.89 -21.46
N THR A 327 -13.73 -1.31 -21.75
CA THR A 327 -13.90 -0.29 -22.78
C THR A 327 -14.54 0.96 -22.17
N PRO A 328 -14.47 2.14 -22.79
CA PRO A 328 -15.07 3.36 -22.25
C PRO A 328 -16.56 3.23 -21.89
N ASN A 329 -17.29 2.39 -22.62
CA ASN A 329 -18.73 2.17 -22.42
C ASN A 329 -19.03 0.94 -21.55
N ARG A 330 -18.02 0.12 -21.24
CA ARG A 330 -18.16 -1.10 -20.45
C ARG A 330 -16.91 -1.30 -19.60
N PRO A 331 -16.74 -0.51 -18.54
CA PRO A 331 -15.64 -0.71 -17.61
C PRO A 331 -15.87 -2.00 -16.79
N VAL A 332 -14.80 -2.74 -16.55
CA VAL A 332 -14.85 -3.98 -15.76
C VAL A 332 -14.15 -3.73 -14.43
N TRP A 333 -14.92 -3.83 -13.36
CA TRP A 333 -14.47 -3.62 -11.98
C TRP A 333 -14.85 -4.79 -11.09
N THR A 334 -13.99 -5.13 -10.17
CA THR A 334 -14.26 -6.08 -9.09
C THR A 334 -13.86 -5.52 -7.74
N VAL A 335 -14.46 -6.02 -6.68
CA VAL A 335 -14.14 -5.64 -5.30
C VAL A 335 -13.85 -6.91 -4.49
N GLY A 336 -13.02 -6.79 -3.48
CA GLY A 336 -12.63 -7.92 -2.66
C GLY A 336 -12.14 -7.51 -1.27
N THR A 337 -11.88 -8.53 -0.46
CA THR A 337 -11.35 -8.38 0.92
C THR A 337 -9.88 -8.77 1.01
N LEU A 338 -9.14 -8.63 -0.07
CA LEU A 338 -7.70 -8.93 -0.09
C LEU A 338 -6.93 -7.82 0.64
N ASP A 339 -6.24 -8.20 1.69
CA ASP A 339 -5.51 -7.37 2.63
C ASP A 339 -4.02 -7.33 2.26
N ARG A 340 -3.63 -6.52 1.30
CA ARG A 340 -2.23 -6.38 0.90
C ARG A 340 -1.75 -4.95 1.06
N THR A 341 -0.70 -4.78 1.84
CA THR A 341 -0.09 -3.46 2.10
C THR A 341 0.89 -3.07 1.01
N MET A 342 1.42 -4.04 0.28
CA MET A 342 2.32 -3.83 -0.85
C MET A 342 2.10 -4.96 -1.87
N TRP A 343 2.16 -4.60 -3.15
CA TRP A 343 2.08 -5.53 -4.27
C TRP A 343 3.20 -5.28 -5.27
N LYS A 344 3.83 -6.34 -5.73
CA LYS A 344 4.83 -6.31 -6.80
C LYS A 344 4.46 -7.29 -7.89
N ASP A 345 4.34 -6.80 -9.11
CA ASP A 345 4.04 -7.62 -10.29
C ASP A 345 5.13 -8.67 -10.57
N SER A 346 4.78 -9.63 -11.37
CA SER A 346 5.52 -10.84 -11.70
C SER A 346 6.92 -10.63 -12.30
N ALA A 347 7.18 -9.51 -12.94
CA ALA A 347 8.41 -9.11 -13.65
C ALA A 347 9.63 -10.06 -13.54
N VAL A 348 10.41 -9.96 -12.46
CA VAL A 348 11.64 -10.74 -12.25
C VAL A 348 11.36 -12.12 -11.62
N PHE A 349 10.32 -12.20 -10.81
CA PHE A 349 10.02 -13.40 -10.01
C PHE A 349 9.13 -14.42 -10.75
N GLY A 350 8.57 -14.04 -11.89
CA GLY A 350 7.66 -14.90 -12.69
C GLY A 350 6.25 -15.01 -12.14
N LYS A 351 6.00 -14.54 -10.90
CA LYS A 351 4.71 -14.46 -10.24
C LYS A 351 4.61 -13.18 -9.42
N PRO A 352 3.40 -12.66 -9.14
CA PRO A 352 3.24 -11.52 -8.27
C PRO A 352 3.56 -11.87 -6.81
N HIS A 353 4.14 -10.91 -6.11
CA HIS A 353 4.48 -11.00 -4.70
C HIS A 353 3.82 -9.88 -3.92
N ALA A 354 3.39 -10.15 -2.70
CA ALA A 354 2.74 -9.16 -1.87
C ALA A 354 3.12 -9.30 -0.39
N LEU A 355 2.93 -8.21 0.33
CA LEU A 355 3.06 -8.15 1.78
C LEU A 355 1.70 -7.90 2.41
N ASP A 356 1.48 -8.48 3.56
CA ASP A 356 0.34 -8.25 4.41
C ASP A 356 0.81 -7.87 5.81
N TYR A 357 0.10 -6.95 6.46
CA TYR A 357 0.34 -6.59 7.85
C TYR A 357 -0.76 -7.19 8.73
N ASP A 358 -0.36 -8.06 9.64
CA ASP A 358 -1.24 -8.61 10.66
C ASP A 358 -0.96 -7.92 12.00
N ALA A 359 -1.98 -7.31 12.59
CA ALA A 359 -1.92 -6.63 13.89
C ALA A 359 -1.77 -7.57 15.09
N GLY A 360 -1.32 -8.82 14.89
CA GLY A 360 -1.11 -9.81 15.94
C GLY A 360 -2.32 -10.68 16.27
N THR A 361 -3.34 -10.69 15.41
CA THR A 361 -4.52 -11.54 15.56
C THR A 361 -4.34 -12.93 14.96
N ASP A 362 -3.39 -13.11 14.05
CA ASP A 362 -3.12 -14.38 13.39
C ASP A 362 -1.95 -15.12 14.04
N THR A 363 -2.27 -16.18 14.75
CA THR A 363 -1.29 -17.05 15.43
C THR A 363 -0.56 -18.00 14.47
N SER A 364 -0.90 -18.04 13.19
CA SER A 364 -0.30 -18.94 12.20
C SER A 364 1.20 -18.69 11.97
N PHE A 365 1.67 -17.48 12.29
CA PHE A 365 3.07 -17.07 12.19
C PHE A 365 3.75 -16.90 13.55
N ASP A 366 3.14 -17.40 14.62
CA ASP A 366 3.69 -17.21 15.95
C ASP A 366 5.05 -17.88 16.12
N VAL A 367 6.08 -17.06 16.23
CA VAL A 367 7.29 -17.42 16.96
C VAL A 367 6.93 -17.33 18.45
N VAL A 368 7.04 -18.43 19.15
CA VAL A 368 6.64 -18.55 20.57
C VAL A 368 7.06 -17.30 21.37
N GLY A 369 6.07 -16.58 21.88
CA GLY A 369 6.26 -15.45 22.80
C GLY A 369 6.22 -14.05 22.17
N ASN A 370 5.91 -13.87 20.88
CA ASN A 370 5.76 -12.55 20.29
C ASN A 370 4.31 -12.27 19.88
N THR A 371 3.69 -11.28 20.47
CA THR A 371 2.31 -10.83 20.21
C THR A 371 2.25 -9.51 19.41
N GLU A 372 3.39 -9.07 18.88
CA GLU A 372 3.47 -7.82 18.12
C GLU A 372 3.03 -8.02 16.67
N GLY A 373 2.58 -6.95 16.00
CA GLY A 373 2.18 -6.97 14.61
C GLY A 373 3.29 -7.50 13.69
N ARG A 374 2.91 -8.20 12.63
CA ARG A 374 3.82 -8.91 11.73
C ARG A 374 3.53 -8.59 10.29
N THR A 375 4.54 -8.80 9.45
CA THR A 375 4.40 -8.75 8.00
C THR A 375 4.53 -10.16 7.45
N ALA A 376 3.51 -10.63 6.75
CA ALA A 376 3.54 -11.88 6.00
C ALA A 376 3.90 -11.61 4.53
N TYR A 377 4.72 -12.48 3.95
CA TYR A 377 5.09 -12.43 2.55
C TYR A 377 4.36 -13.54 1.78
N TYR A 378 3.73 -13.15 0.68
CA TYR A 378 2.95 -14.05 -0.17
C TYR A 378 3.47 -14.06 -1.60
N GLU A 379 3.49 -15.24 -2.18
CA GLU A 379 3.55 -15.46 -3.62
C GLU A 379 2.12 -15.69 -4.13
N HIS A 380 1.66 -14.87 -5.07
CA HIS A 380 0.34 -14.95 -5.67
C HIS A 380 0.33 -15.78 -6.96
N GLU A 381 -0.87 -16.06 -7.46
CA GLU A 381 -1.11 -16.88 -8.67
C GLU A 381 -0.51 -18.29 -8.55
N THR A 382 -0.59 -18.89 -7.36
CA THR A 382 -0.11 -20.24 -7.05
C THR A 382 -1.23 -21.12 -6.51
N GLY A 383 -2.03 -21.69 -7.41
CA GLY A 383 -3.14 -22.55 -7.02
C GLY A 383 -4.45 -21.79 -6.85
N THR A 384 -5.42 -22.41 -6.17
CA THR A 384 -6.82 -21.95 -6.07
C THR A 384 -7.23 -21.52 -4.67
N ASP A 385 -6.35 -21.70 -3.69
CA ASP A 385 -6.60 -21.43 -2.28
C ASP A 385 -5.51 -20.57 -1.68
N GLN A 386 -5.84 -19.87 -0.60
CA GLN A 386 -4.84 -19.23 0.23
C GLN A 386 -4.16 -20.28 1.11
N ASN A 387 -2.84 -20.35 1.04
CA ASN A 387 -2.03 -21.18 1.94
C ASN A 387 -1.22 -20.24 2.86
N LYS A 388 -1.63 -20.15 4.13
CA LYS A 388 -0.96 -19.35 5.13
C LYS A 388 -0.23 -20.29 6.09
N ASN A 389 1.09 -20.42 5.92
CA ASN A 389 1.97 -21.30 6.71
C ASN A 389 1.44 -22.75 6.86
N GLY A 390 0.95 -23.33 5.77
CA GLY A 390 0.39 -24.69 5.77
C GLY A 390 -1.11 -24.77 6.07
N THR A 391 -1.73 -23.70 6.54
CA THR A 391 -3.17 -23.63 6.71
C THR A 391 -3.82 -23.20 5.41
N ILE A 392 -4.62 -24.10 4.81
CA ILE A 392 -5.32 -23.86 3.56
C ILE A 392 -6.70 -23.27 3.83
N THR A 393 -6.98 -22.11 3.25
CA THR A 393 -8.27 -21.43 3.32
C THR A 393 -8.81 -21.21 1.92
N ALA A 394 -10.08 -21.54 1.70
CA ALA A 394 -10.73 -21.35 0.41
C ALA A 394 -10.74 -19.86 0.01
N VAL A 395 -10.34 -19.56 -1.22
CA VAL A 395 -10.60 -18.28 -1.85
C VAL A 395 -12.03 -18.32 -2.38
N THR A 396 -12.93 -17.58 -1.72
CA THR A 396 -14.33 -17.51 -2.15
C THR A 396 -14.51 -16.38 -3.15
N ALA A 397 -15.13 -16.70 -4.29
CA ALA A 397 -15.45 -15.74 -5.33
C ALA A 397 -16.93 -15.83 -5.69
N ASN A 398 -17.52 -14.70 -6.00
CA ASN A 398 -18.89 -14.66 -6.49
C ASN A 398 -19.09 -13.58 -7.54
N ILE A 399 -20.06 -13.83 -8.42
CA ILE A 399 -20.57 -12.85 -9.36
C ILE A 399 -22.10 -12.89 -9.32
N THR A 400 -22.72 -11.73 -9.28
CA THR A 400 -24.17 -11.60 -9.37
C THR A 400 -24.51 -10.73 -10.57
N SER A 401 -25.38 -11.24 -11.45
CA SER A 401 -25.86 -10.46 -12.59
C SER A 401 -26.73 -9.28 -12.11
N GLY A 402 -26.87 -8.26 -12.92
CA GLY A 402 -27.99 -7.34 -12.79
C GLY A 402 -29.33 -8.11 -12.89
N ASP A 403 -30.38 -7.47 -12.42
CA ASP A 403 -31.73 -8.01 -12.57
C ASP A 403 -32.10 -8.07 -14.05
N PHE A 404 -32.58 -9.22 -14.50
CA PHE A 404 -33.12 -9.39 -15.84
C PHE A 404 -34.56 -9.84 -15.78
N ASP A 405 -35.33 -9.40 -16.73
CA ASP A 405 -36.73 -9.75 -16.92
C ASP A 405 -37.02 -10.02 -18.40
N ILE A 406 -38.24 -10.44 -18.70
CA ILE A 406 -38.70 -10.66 -20.07
C ILE A 406 -39.66 -9.55 -20.44
N THR A 407 -39.24 -8.71 -21.36
CA THR A 407 -40.13 -7.70 -21.98
C THR A 407 -40.23 -7.98 -23.47
N GLN A 408 -41.40 -7.83 -24.01
CA GLN A 408 -41.62 -7.93 -25.46
C GLN A 408 -41.57 -6.52 -26.05
N ASP A 409 -40.48 -6.19 -26.70
CA ASP A 409 -40.43 -5.00 -27.53
C ASP A 409 -41.10 -5.29 -28.88
N ARG A 410 -42.10 -4.45 -29.23
CA ARG A 410 -42.85 -4.60 -30.49
C ARG A 410 -41.97 -4.50 -31.74
N ASN A 411 -40.83 -3.84 -31.65
CA ASN A 411 -39.93 -3.57 -32.79
C ASN A 411 -38.67 -4.44 -32.81
N GLN A 412 -38.25 -5.05 -31.68
CA GLN A 412 -37.00 -5.79 -31.55
C GLN A 412 -37.18 -7.24 -31.03
N GLY A 413 -38.40 -7.70 -30.80
CA GLY A 413 -38.66 -9.01 -30.26
C GLY A 413 -38.53 -9.09 -28.75
N ILE A 414 -38.14 -10.25 -28.19
CA ILE A 414 -37.97 -10.44 -26.76
C ILE A 414 -36.67 -9.82 -26.31
N THR A 415 -36.67 -8.85 -25.41
CA THR A 415 -35.50 -8.25 -24.78
C THR A 415 -35.43 -8.72 -23.34
N PHE A 416 -34.20 -8.82 -22.80
CA PHE A 416 -33.95 -9.16 -21.40
C PHE A 416 -33.79 -7.91 -20.50
N ARG A 417 -34.10 -6.75 -21.04
CA ARG A 417 -34.18 -5.49 -20.30
C ARG A 417 -35.59 -4.99 -20.37
N GLY A 418 -36.35 -5.24 -19.34
CA GLY A 418 -37.74 -4.85 -19.27
C GLY A 418 -38.03 -3.94 -18.10
N ASP A 419 -39.28 -3.59 -18.00
CA ASP A 419 -39.87 -2.74 -16.96
C ASP A 419 -40.46 -3.55 -15.78
N GLY A 420 -40.22 -4.86 -15.75
CA GLY A 420 -40.76 -5.77 -14.74
C GLY A 420 -42.26 -6.00 -14.87
N GLU A 421 -42.88 -5.67 -16.01
CA GLU A 421 -44.32 -5.80 -16.22
C GLU A 421 -44.77 -7.26 -16.23
N PHE A 422 -43.94 -8.17 -16.75
CA PHE A 422 -44.30 -9.57 -16.93
C PHE A 422 -43.65 -10.48 -15.85
N LEU A 423 -44.37 -11.56 -15.53
CA LEU A 423 -43.86 -12.62 -14.68
C LEU A 423 -43.08 -13.64 -15.52
N MET A 424 -41.79 -13.69 -15.30
CA MET A 424 -40.91 -14.69 -15.89
C MET A 424 -41.01 -16.02 -15.13
N LYS A 425 -40.97 -17.13 -15.86
CA LYS A 425 -40.91 -18.48 -15.29
C LYS A 425 -39.72 -19.25 -15.88
N ILE A 426 -38.73 -19.53 -15.03
CA ILE A 426 -37.60 -20.38 -15.39
C ILE A 426 -37.92 -21.82 -14.98
N ARG A 427 -37.93 -22.73 -15.93
CA ARG A 427 -38.12 -24.17 -15.69
C ARG A 427 -36.81 -24.95 -15.68
N ARG A 428 -35.79 -24.40 -16.33
CA ARG A 428 -34.52 -25.04 -16.51
C ARG A 428 -33.45 -23.98 -16.84
N PHE A 429 -32.24 -24.21 -16.38
CA PHE A 429 -31.06 -23.55 -16.91
C PHE A 429 -29.96 -24.58 -17.21
N ILE A 430 -29.07 -24.24 -18.14
CA ILE A 430 -27.95 -25.06 -18.56
C ILE A 430 -26.71 -24.26 -18.16
N PRO A 431 -25.91 -24.80 -17.19
CA PRO A 431 -24.66 -24.13 -16.82
C PRO A 431 -23.69 -24.13 -17.99
N ASP A 432 -23.04 -22.99 -18.23
CA ASP A 432 -21.98 -22.87 -19.23
C ASP A 432 -20.70 -22.37 -18.55
N PHE A 433 -19.70 -23.25 -18.46
CA PHE A 433 -18.39 -22.95 -17.93
C PHE A 433 -17.32 -23.32 -18.97
N VAL A 434 -16.39 -22.40 -19.23
CA VAL A 434 -15.21 -22.65 -20.06
C VAL A 434 -14.29 -23.67 -19.37
N SER A 435 -14.12 -23.48 -18.05
CA SER A 435 -13.40 -24.41 -17.17
C SER A 435 -14.05 -24.46 -15.81
N GLN A 436 -13.97 -25.62 -15.16
CA GLN A 436 -14.46 -25.79 -13.80
C GLN A 436 -13.68 -26.90 -13.10
N THR A 437 -13.17 -26.60 -11.92
CA THR A 437 -12.57 -27.55 -10.97
C THR A 437 -13.38 -27.51 -9.68
N GLY A 438 -13.76 -28.69 -9.18
CA GLY A 438 -14.65 -28.79 -8.02
C GLY A 438 -16.09 -28.40 -8.34
N ASN A 439 -16.83 -28.00 -7.33
CA ASN A 439 -18.24 -27.62 -7.43
C ASN A 439 -18.43 -26.10 -7.38
N THR A 440 -19.33 -25.60 -8.19
CA THR A 440 -19.79 -24.21 -8.18
C THR A 440 -21.24 -24.17 -7.73
N GLN A 441 -21.67 -23.11 -7.06
CA GLN A 441 -23.04 -22.93 -6.64
C GLN A 441 -23.72 -21.85 -7.48
N ILE A 442 -24.95 -22.12 -7.90
CA ILE A 442 -25.78 -21.14 -8.61
C ILE A 442 -27.04 -20.88 -7.78
N THR A 443 -27.32 -19.60 -7.53
CA THR A 443 -28.53 -19.15 -6.84
C THR A 443 -29.30 -18.18 -7.72
N LEU A 444 -30.61 -18.37 -7.80
CA LEU A 444 -31.55 -17.45 -8.46
C LEU A 444 -32.16 -16.54 -7.41
N ASN A 445 -31.84 -15.26 -7.44
CA ASN A 445 -32.41 -14.22 -6.59
C ASN A 445 -33.66 -13.67 -7.27
N LEU A 446 -34.82 -13.83 -6.64
CA LEU A 446 -36.13 -13.54 -7.21
C LEU A 446 -36.65 -12.22 -6.65
N LYS A 447 -37.05 -11.29 -7.51
CA LYS A 447 -37.68 -10.02 -7.16
C LYS A 447 -39.10 -9.93 -7.74
N ASN A 448 -40.04 -9.53 -6.93
CA ASN A 448 -41.42 -9.36 -7.33
C ASN A 448 -41.79 -7.93 -7.70
N TYR A 449 -40.99 -6.96 -7.22
CA TYR A 449 -41.16 -5.54 -7.48
C TYR A 449 -39.84 -4.92 -7.89
N SER A 450 -39.90 -3.95 -8.79
CA SER A 450 -38.69 -3.23 -9.26
C SER A 450 -37.96 -2.47 -8.13
N ASN A 451 -38.72 -2.05 -7.10
CA ASN A 451 -38.17 -1.30 -5.96
C ASN A 451 -37.59 -2.21 -4.85
N ASP A 452 -37.66 -3.52 -5.01
CA ASP A 452 -37.06 -4.43 -4.02
C ASP A 452 -35.53 -4.23 -4.01
N THR A 453 -35.00 -3.69 -2.93
CA THR A 453 -33.56 -3.50 -2.74
C THR A 453 -32.87 -4.82 -2.48
N ALA A 454 -33.60 -5.83 -2.00
CA ALA A 454 -33.13 -7.19 -1.80
C ALA A 454 -34.05 -8.19 -2.54
N ALA A 455 -33.57 -9.41 -2.74
CA ALA A 455 -34.37 -10.48 -3.29
C ALA A 455 -35.58 -10.77 -2.37
N SER A 456 -36.79 -10.80 -2.95
CA SER A 456 -38.01 -11.22 -2.23
C SER A 456 -37.94 -12.68 -1.77
N SER A 457 -37.21 -13.53 -2.53
CA SER A 457 -36.89 -14.92 -2.20
C SER A 457 -35.69 -15.38 -3.04
N SER A 458 -35.04 -16.44 -2.59
CA SER A 458 -33.94 -17.07 -3.34
C SER A 458 -34.26 -18.54 -3.59
N LEU A 459 -33.85 -19.03 -4.74
CA LEU A 459 -34.00 -20.45 -5.11
C LEU A 459 -32.62 -21.02 -5.39
N GLY A 460 -32.25 -22.05 -4.66
CA GLY A 460 -30.90 -22.61 -4.62
C GLY A 460 -30.32 -22.59 -3.21
N PRO A 461 -28.99 -22.73 -3.00
CA PRO A 461 -28.01 -22.91 -4.06
C PRO A 461 -28.10 -24.26 -4.77
N PHE A 462 -27.95 -24.26 -6.08
CA PHE A 462 -27.84 -25.46 -6.89
C PHE A 462 -26.35 -25.80 -7.04
N THR A 463 -25.93 -27.00 -6.65
CA THR A 463 -24.56 -27.45 -6.83
C THR A 463 -24.34 -27.91 -8.27
N ILE A 464 -23.38 -27.28 -8.92
CA ILE A 464 -22.99 -27.54 -10.31
C ILE A 464 -21.60 -28.16 -10.30
N SER A 465 -21.44 -29.30 -10.95
CA SER A 465 -20.16 -29.93 -11.22
C SER A 465 -19.88 -29.95 -12.73
N SER A 466 -18.67 -30.31 -13.12
CA SER A 466 -18.28 -30.44 -14.55
C SER A 466 -19.14 -31.46 -15.32
N SER A 467 -19.86 -32.37 -14.62
CA SER A 467 -20.79 -33.33 -15.20
C SER A 467 -22.24 -32.86 -15.24
N THR A 468 -22.57 -31.68 -14.68
CA THR A 468 -23.94 -31.18 -14.63
C THR A 468 -24.35 -30.63 -15.98
N THR A 469 -25.22 -31.33 -16.68
CA THR A 469 -25.68 -30.93 -18.02
C THR A 469 -26.85 -29.95 -18.00
N LYS A 470 -27.66 -29.96 -16.95
CA LYS A 470 -28.83 -29.10 -16.78
C LYS A 470 -29.29 -29.07 -15.33
N VAL A 471 -30.00 -28.02 -14.96
CA VAL A 471 -30.70 -27.91 -13.69
C VAL A 471 -32.17 -27.61 -13.95
N ASP A 472 -33.05 -28.50 -13.56
CA ASP A 472 -34.50 -28.29 -13.63
C ASP A 472 -34.98 -27.54 -12.37
N THR A 473 -35.77 -26.48 -12.55
CA THR A 473 -36.19 -25.57 -11.47
C THR A 473 -37.63 -25.06 -11.71
N ARG A 474 -38.14 -24.28 -10.77
CA ARG A 474 -39.48 -23.65 -10.88
C ARG A 474 -39.44 -22.21 -10.34
N ALA A 475 -38.49 -21.43 -10.78
CA ALA A 475 -38.40 -20.01 -10.41
C ALA A 475 -39.53 -19.23 -11.11
N ARG A 476 -40.18 -18.32 -10.37
CA ARG A 476 -41.18 -17.39 -10.93
C ARG A 476 -41.05 -16.04 -10.21
N ALA A 477 -40.75 -15.01 -10.96
CA ALA A 477 -40.62 -13.63 -10.45
C ALA A 477 -40.81 -12.63 -11.59
N ARG A 478 -40.86 -11.34 -11.27
CA ARG A 478 -40.85 -10.27 -12.28
C ARG A 478 -39.45 -10.02 -12.77
N ALA A 479 -38.47 -9.99 -11.84
CA ALA A 479 -37.06 -9.88 -12.17
C ALA A 479 -36.28 -10.95 -11.43
N ILE A 480 -35.16 -11.39 -12.02
CA ILE A 480 -34.31 -12.45 -11.47
C ILE A 480 -32.86 -12.02 -11.66
N ALA A 481 -32.06 -12.11 -10.60
CA ALA A 481 -30.61 -12.03 -10.70
C ALA A 481 -29.99 -13.41 -10.48
N LEU A 482 -28.97 -13.72 -11.27
CA LEU A 482 -28.20 -14.95 -11.18
C LEU A 482 -26.94 -14.72 -10.36
N LYS A 483 -26.78 -15.46 -9.26
CA LYS A 483 -25.55 -15.47 -8.48
C LYS A 483 -24.81 -16.78 -8.74
N VAL A 484 -23.53 -16.68 -9.08
CA VAL A 484 -22.59 -17.81 -9.22
C VAL A 484 -21.51 -17.62 -8.17
N GLU A 485 -21.19 -18.69 -7.44
CA GLU A 485 -20.19 -18.62 -6.37
C GLU A 485 -19.48 -19.95 -6.14
N ASN A 486 -18.27 -19.89 -5.61
CA ASN A 486 -17.60 -21.03 -4.98
C ASN A 486 -17.43 -20.77 -3.49
N THR A 487 -17.46 -21.83 -2.67
CA THR A 487 -17.40 -21.73 -1.21
C THR A 487 -16.43 -22.72 -0.57
N GLY A 488 -15.80 -23.59 -1.38
CA GLY A 488 -14.90 -24.64 -0.91
C GLY A 488 -13.48 -24.52 -1.44
N SER A 489 -12.55 -25.17 -0.74
CA SER A 489 -11.15 -25.27 -1.18
C SER A 489 -10.99 -26.05 -2.46
N GLY A 490 -9.98 -25.70 -3.24
CA GLY A 490 -9.66 -26.35 -4.51
C GLY A 490 -10.68 -26.11 -5.62
N GLN A 491 -11.53 -25.10 -5.48
CA GLN A 491 -12.54 -24.75 -6.46
C GLN A 491 -12.09 -23.61 -7.36
N ASP A 492 -12.26 -23.78 -8.65
CA ASP A 492 -11.98 -22.78 -9.68
C ASP A 492 -13.04 -22.85 -10.78
N TRP A 493 -13.38 -21.70 -11.36
CA TRP A 493 -14.35 -21.63 -12.44
C TRP A 493 -14.15 -20.43 -13.34
N LYS A 494 -14.43 -20.65 -14.63
CA LYS A 494 -14.51 -19.59 -15.64
C LYS A 494 -15.84 -19.72 -16.36
N LEU A 495 -16.68 -18.69 -16.27
CA LEU A 495 -17.98 -18.67 -16.97
C LEU A 495 -17.77 -18.67 -18.47
N GLY A 496 -18.70 -19.34 -19.17
CA GLY A 496 -18.87 -19.28 -20.60
C GLY A 496 -19.52 -17.95 -21.05
N THR A 497 -19.75 -17.83 -22.35
CA THR A 497 -20.35 -16.63 -22.96
C THR A 497 -21.89 -16.71 -23.02
#